data_57676ce2dbdcc7830a6c68591d0a6c8e
#
_entry.id   57676ce2dbdcc7830a6c68591d0a6c8e
#
_cell.length_a   1.000
_cell.length_b   1.000
_cell.length_c   1.000
_cell.angle_alpha   90.00
_cell.angle_beta   90.00
_cell.angle_gamma   90.00
#
_symmetry.space_group_name_H-M   'P 1'
#
loop_
_entity.id
_entity.type
_entity.pdbx_description
1 polymer ?
#
loop_
_entity_poly.entity_id
_entity_poly.type
_entity_poly.pdbx_seq_one_letter_code
_entity_poly.pdbx_strand_id
1 'polypeptide(L)'
;MRTYIDWKEKNVAQDFEDAGPKESEMNEKDGPKSAIEDVKRWTRYLIGFAIVPIISFYLMEAFEHNALAEVRQEAQWFNILIFELIAWTLYLLIGRMTTALWIELALALAFGLTNHYVMAFRSTPFVPWDLLSVRTAASVAQNYDFTPTPRMIVVTVLFVLLMVAVCVLRKVPRIKLPIRLGSAV
;
A
#
# COMPACT_ATOMS: atom_id res chain seq x y z
N MET A 1 33.91 -30.98 53.97
CA MET A 1 32.90 -29.90 54.16
C MET A 1 33.37 -28.56 53.58
N ARG A 2 34.66 -28.21 53.66
CA ARG A 2 35.23 -26.97 53.08
C ARG A 2 35.17 -26.91 51.51
N THR A 3 35.39 -27.99 50.82
CA THR A 3 35.37 -28.06 49.33
C THR A 3 34.02 -27.84 48.68
N TYR A 4 32.91 -28.14 49.39
CA TYR A 4 31.55 -27.93 48.89
C TYR A 4 31.10 -26.47 48.98
N ILE A 5 31.57 -25.76 49.97
CA ILE A 5 31.28 -24.33 50.14
C ILE A 5 32.02 -23.48 49.11
N ASP A 6 33.29 -23.79 48.84
CA ASP A 6 34.11 -23.12 47.79
C ASP A 6 33.55 -23.29 46.38
N TRP A 7 32.97 -24.46 46.06
CA TRP A 7 32.34 -24.72 44.79
C TRP A 7 31.03 -23.90 44.62
N LYS A 8 30.25 -23.77 45.71
CA LYS A 8 29.01 -23.03 45.68
C LYS A 8 29.20 -21.52 45.59
N GLU A 9 30.23 -20.98 46.26
CA GLU A 9 30.58 -19.55 46.12
C GLU A 9 31.14 -19.20 44.74
N LYS A 10 31.92 -20.07 44.11
CA LYS A 10 32.42 -19.87 42.75
C LYS A 10 31.31 -19.91 41.71
N ASN A 11 30.35 -20.81 41.81
CA ASN A 11 29.25 -20.88 40.87
C ASN A 11 28.26 -19.72 41.04
N VAL A 12 28.00 -19.27 42.24
CA VAL A 12 27.16 -18.08 42.50
C VAL A 12 27.83 -16.82 41.97
N ALA A 13 29.15 -16.69 42.10
CA ALA A 13 29.90 -15.55 41.56
C ALA A 13 29.91 -15.57 40.00
N GLN A 14 30.01 -16.76 39.38
CA GLN A 14 29.95 -16.92 37.92
C GLN A 14 28.54 -16.64 37.35
N ASP A 15 27.48 -17.05 38.07
CA ASP A 15 26.09 -16.74 37.66
C ASP A 15 25.77 -15.23 37.75
N PHE A 16 26.40 -14.51 38.71
CA PHE A 16 26.28 -13.04 38.78
C PHE A 16 27.10 -12.31 37.72
N GLU A 17 28.23 -12.84 37.28
CA GLU A 17 29.08 -12.25 36.26
C GLU A 17 28.49 -12.45 34.84
N ASP A 18 27.82 -13.59 34.61
CA ASP A 18 27.09 -13.87 33.36
C ASP A 18 25.73 -13.15 33.26
N ALA A 19 25.14 -12.70 34.37
CA ALA A 19 23.89 -11.94 34.39
C ALA A 19 24.08 -10.43 34.10
N GLY A 20 25.28 -9.91 34.24
CA GLY A 20 25.56 -8.48 34.22
C GLY A 20 25.54 -7.78 32.83
N PRO A 21 25.94 -8.41 31.70
CA PRO A 21 26.02 -7.71 30.42
C PRO A 21 24.73 -7.71 29.63
N LYS A 22 23.79 -8.63 29.89
CA LYS A 22 22.58 -8.80 29.04
C LYS A 22 21.49 -7.75 29.29
N GLU A 23 21.41 -7.19 30.46
CA GLU A 23 20.44 -6.12 30.77
C GLU A 23 20.86 -4.75 30.22
N SER A 24 22.16 -4.46 30.18
CA SER A 24 22.66 -3.19 29.61
C SER A 24 22.57 -3.15 28.08
N GLU A 25 22.76 -4.28 27.37
CA GLU A 25 22.60 -4.34 25.91
C GLU A 25 21.12 -4.32 25.47
N MET A 26 20.20 -4.80 26.30
CA MET A 26 18.76 -4.77 25.99
C MET A 26 18.18 -3.36 26.14
N ASN A 27 18.73 -2.54 27.05
CA ASN A 27 18.24 -1.19 27.32
C ASN A 27 18.77 -0.12 26.34
N GLU A 28 19.86 -0.41 25.62
CA GLU A 28 20.42 0.53 24.63
C GLU A 28 19.68 0.48 23.28
N LYS A 29 19.00 -0.64 22.94
CA LYS A 29 18.17 -0.76 21.73
C LYS A 29 16.80 -0.10 21.87
N ASP A 30 16.30 0.10 23.07
CA ASP A 30 14.99 0.71 23.37
C ASP A 30 15.08 2.18 23.81
N GLY A 31 16.21 2.84 23.54
CA GLY A 31 16.42 4.25 23.89
C GLY A 31 15.50 5.21 23.12
N PRO A 32 15.30 6.45 23.63
CA PRO A 32 14.40 7.44 23.04
C PRO A 32 14.72 7.78 21.57
N LYS A 33 15.94 7.53 21.10
CA LYS A 33 16.34 7.70 19.70
C LYS A 33 15.69 6.65 18.77
N SER A 34 15.57 5.40 19.21
CA SER A 34 14.93 4.34 18.44
C SER A 34 13.43 4.59 18.31
N ALA A 35 12.78 5.05 19.37
CA ALA A 35 11.37 5.42 19.36
C ALA A 35 11.07 6.60 18.40
N ILE A 36 11.94 7.62 18.37
CA ILE A 36 11.80 8.76 17.47
C ILE A 36 11.99 8.33 15.99
N GLU A 37 12.94 7.44 15.71
CA GLU A 37 13.14 6.92 14.37
C GLU A 37 11.97 6.05 13.91
N ASP A 38 11.39 5.26 14.80
CA ASP A 38 10.19 4.48 14.53
C ASP A 38 8.99 5.36 14.25
N VAL A 39 8.76 6.40 15.04
CA VAL A 39 7.68 7.39 14.79
C VAL A 39 7.88 8.08 13.44
N LYS A 40 9.09 8.56 13.11
CA LYS A 40 9.38 9.19 11.80
C LYS A 40 9.17 8.21 10.65
N ARG A 41 9.48 6.94 10.84
CA ARG A 41 9.26 5.88 9.86
C ARG A 41 7.77 5.66 9.66
N TRP A 42 6.99 5.47 10.71
CA TRP A 42 5.55 5.30 10.65
C TRP A 42 4.84 6.49 10.00
N THR A 43 5.24 7.71 10.36
CA THR A 43 4.67 8.94 9.78
C THR A 43 4.87 8.98 8.25
N ARG A 44 6.07 8.67 7.76
CA ARG A 44 6.33 8.58 6.30
C ARG A 44 5.44 7.57 5.59
N TYR A 45 5.18 6.43 6.23
CA TYR A 45 4.33 5.40 5.65
C TYR A 45 2.86 5.80 5.62
N LEU A 46 2.36 6.38 6.71
CA LEU A 46 0.99 6.88 6.77
C LEU A 46 0.74 7.98 5.74
N ILE A 47 1.69 8.91 5.59
CA ILE A 47 1.62 9.96 4.58
C ILE A 47 1.62 9.35 3.17
N GLY A 48 2.53 8.41 2.89
CA GLY A 48 2.58 7.73 1.58
C GLY A 48 1.32 6.92 1.29
N PHE A 49 0.76 6.29 2.32
CA PHE A 49 -0.47 5.50 2.21
C PHE A 49 -1.70 6.37 1.95
N ALA A 50 -1.77 7.57 2.50
CA ALA A 50 -2.84 8.52 2.24
C ALA A 50 -2.67 9.27 0.89
N ILE A 51 -1.44 9.54 0.45
CA ILE A 51 -1.20 10.31 -0.78
C ILE A 51 -1.36 9.44 -2.04
N VAL A 52 -0.93 8.18 -2.00
CA VAL A 52 -0.93 7.32 -3.20
C VAL A 52 -2.32 7.09 -3.77
N PRO A 53 -3.37 6.76 -2.99
CA PRO A 53 -4.72 6.60 -3.52
C PRO A 53 -5.30 7.90 -4.11
N ILE A 54 -4.95 9.05 -3.54
CA ILE A 54 -5.35 10.36 -4.09
C ILE A 54 -4.75 10.55 -5.48
N ILE A 55 -3.44 10.30 -5.63
CA ILE A 55 -2.76 10.41 -6.93
C ILE A 55 -3.33 9.38 -7.90
N SER A 56 -3.60 8.16 -7.45
CA SER A 56 -4.18 7.08 -8.24
C SER A 56 -5.54 7.47 -8.83
N PHE A 57 -6.42 8.08 -8.01
CA PHE A 57 -7.69 8.62 -8.49
C PHE A 57 -7.49 9.65 -9.61
N TYR A 58 -6.63 10.66 -9.41
CA TYR A 58 -6.40 11.69 -10.43
C TYR A 58 -5.75 11.13 -11.71
N LEU A 59 -4.87 10.14 -11.59
CA LEU A 59 -4.29 9.46 -12.75
C LEU A 59 -5.33 8.62 -13.49
N MET A 60 -6.25 7.95 -12.77
CA MET A 60 -7.31 7.18 -13.39
C MET A 60 -8.27 8.10 -14.19
N GLU A 61 -8.69 9.22 -13.61
CA GLU A 61 -9.51 10.21 -14.29
C GLU A 61 -8.78 10.84 -15.50
N ALA A 62 -7.46 10.99 -15.40
CA ALA A 62 -6.65 11.59 -16.45
C ALA A 62 -6.65 10.80 -17.76
N PHE A 63 -7.14 9.57 -17.82
CA PHE A 63 -7.34 8.87 -19.09
C PHE A 63 -8.38 9.57 -19.97
N GLU A 64 -9.46 10.08 -19.40
CA GLU A 64 -10.59 10.68 -20.13
C GLU A 64 -10.75 12.18 -19.88
N HIS A 65 -10.66 12.61 -18.63
CA HIS A 65 -11.03 13.94 -18.16
C HIS A 65 -9.86 14.62 -17.45
N ASN A 66 -9.94 15.93 -17.34
CA ASN A 66 -9.17 16.68 -16.35
C ASN A 66 -10.02 16.79 -15.08
N ALA A 67 -9.81 15.86 -14.12
CA ALA A 67 -10.61 15.79 -12.90
C ALA A 67 -10.67 17.12 -12.15
N LEU A 68 -9.58 17.90 -12.16
CA LEU A 68 -9.51 19.18 -11.47
C LEU A 68 -10.41 20.27 -12.13
N ALA A 69 -10.68 20.17 -13.44
CA ALA A 69 -11.43 21.18 -14.17
C ALA A 69 -12.87 20.75 -14.49
N GLU A 70 -13.10 19.44 -14.67
CA GLU A 70 -14.34 18.92 -15.24
C GLU A 70 -15.21 18.16 -14.24
N VAL A 71 -14.60 17.62 -13.16
CA VAL A 71 -15.33 16.86 -12.14
C VAL A 71 -15.71 17.77 -10.96
N ARG A 72 -16.99 17.72 -10.57
CA ARG A 72 -17.48 18.48 -9.39
C ARG A 72 -16.70 18.10 -8.13
N GLN A 73 -16.37 19.10 -7.32
CA GLN A 73 -15.53 18.92 -6.14
C GLN A 73 -16.11 17.90 -5.14
N GLU A 74 -17.42 17.89 -4.94
CA GLU A 74 -18.06 16.89 -4.05
C GLU A 74 -17.85 15.46 -4.57
N ALA A 75 -17.94 15.25 -5.90
CA ALA A 75 -17.71 13.96 -6.50
C ALA A 75 -16.23 13.54 -6.40
N GLN A 76 -15.30 14.48 -6.52
CA GLN A 76 -13.87 14.19 -6.32
C GLN A 76 -13.60 13.66 -4.91
N TRP A 77 -14.11 14.34 -3.86
CA TRP A 77 -13.94 13.90 -2.48
C TRP A 77 -14.54 12.52 -2.22
N PHE A 78 -15.71 12.25 -2.77
CA PHE A 78 -16.35 10.94 -2.64
C PHE A 78 -15.54 9.84 -3.32
N ASN A 79 -15.04 10.08 -4.51
CA ASN A 79 -14.20 9.11 -5.24
C ASN A 79 -12.85 8.88 -4.55
N ILE A 80 -12.20 9.93 -4.06
CA ILE A 80 -10.98 9.81 -3.25
C ILE A 80 -11.23 8.93 -2.02
N LEU A 81 -12.36 9.14 -1.33
CA LEU A 81 -12.73 8.31 -0.17
C LEU A 81 -12.88 6.82 -0.55
N ILE A 82 -13.44 6.52 -1.73
CA ILE A 82 -13.55 5.14 -2.23
C ILE A 82 -12.16 4.53 -2.46
N PHE A 83 -11.24 5.26 -3.08
CA PHE A 83 -9.87 4.79 -3.32
C PHE A 83 -9.14 4.53 -1.99
N GLU A 84 -9.26 5.44 -1.03
CA GLU A 84 -8.74 5.26 0.33
C GLU A 84 -9.32 4.01 0.99
N LEU A 85 -10.63 3.82 0.91
CA LEU A 85 -11.31 2.66 1.48
C LEU A 85 -10.84 1.34 0.85
N ILE A 86 -10.62 1.32 -0.47
CA ILE A 86 -10.06 0.15 -1.17
C ILE A 86 -8.64 -0.12 -0.67
N ALA A 87 -7.78 0.90 -0.61
CA ALA A 87 -6.40 0.75 -0.13
C ALA A 87 -6.35 0.24 1.32
N TRP A 88 -7.17 0.79 2.23
CA TRP A 88 -7.28 0.33 3.60
C TRP A 88 -7.80 -1.10 3.71
N THR A 89 -8.84 -1.46 2.94
CA THR A 89 -9.37 -2.81 2.91
C THR A 89 -8.32 -3.82 2.44
N LEU A 90 -7.61 -3.52 1.36
CA LEU A 90 -6.51 -4.35 0.87
C LEU A 90 -5.38 -4.46 1.92
N TYR A 91 -5.06 -3.38 2.60
CA TYR A 91 -4.06 -3.41 3.67
C TYR A 91 -4.49 -4.30 4.85
N LEU A 92 -5.74 -4.21 5.29
CA LEU A 92 -6.27 -5.06 6.36
C LEU A 92 -6.25 -6.55 5.97
N LEU A 93 -6.57 -6.87 4.72
CA LEU A 93 -6.55 -8.25 4.23
C LEU A 93 -5.14 -8.80 4.09
N ILE A 94 -4.22 -8.04 3.50
CA ILE A 94 -2.88 -8.50 3.11
C ILE A 94 -1.85 -8.32 4.23
N GLY A 95 -1.99 -7.24 5.02
CA GLY A 95 -1.06 -6.89 6.10
C GLY A 95 0.24 -6.24 5.65
N ARG A 96 0.37 -5.89 4.38
CA ARG A 96 1.54 -5.22 3.80
C ARG A 96 1.11 -3.98 3.04
N MET A 97 1.44 -2.80 3.54
CA MET A 97 1.09 -1.52 2.91
C MET A 97 1.52 -1.45 1.43
N THR A 98 2.78 -1.79 1.15
CA THR A 98 3.32 -1.73 -0.22
C THR A 98 2.54 -2.64 -1.17
N THR A 99 2.20 -3.86 -0.75
CA THR A 99 1.45 -4.81 -1.58
C THR A 99 0.02 -4.34 -1.80
N ALA A 100 -0.62 -3.77 -0.77
CA ALA A 100 -1.96 -3.20 -0.86
C ALA A 100 -2.00 -2.05 -1.88
N LEU A 101 -1.07 -1.10 -1.78
CA LEU A 101 -0.96 0.02 -2.73
C LEU A 101 -0.64 -0.46 -4.16
N TRP A 102 0.19 -1.49 -4.31
CA TRP A 102 0.46 -2.07 -5.63
C TRP A 102 -0.78 -2.65 -6.29
N ILE A 103 -1.59 -3.38 -5.54
CA ILE A 103 -2.83 -3.98 -6.03
C ILE A 103 -3.85 -2.88 -6.34
N GLU A 104 -3.98 -1.89 -5.46
CA GLU A 104 -4.83 -0.72 -5.69
C GLU A 104 -4.46 0.00 -6.98
N LEU A 105 -3.18 0.34 -7.17
CA LEU A 105 -2.68 0.98 -8.40
C LEU A 105 -2.89 0.13 -9.65
N ALA A 106 -2.70 -1.20 -9.55
CA ALA A 106 -2.94 -2.11 -10.67
C ALA A 106 -4.42 -2.16 -11.04
N LEU A 107 -5.31 -2.17 -10.05
CA LEU A 107 -6.76 -2.13 -10.26
C LEU A 107 -7.18 -0.79 -10.87
N ALA A 108 -6.68 0.33 -10.37
CA ALA A 108 -6.96 1.66 -10.91
C ALA A 108 -6.49 1.81 -12.36
N LEU A 109 -5.28 1.33 -12.66
CA LEU A 109 -4.75 1.32 -14.02
C LEU A 109 -5.60 0.46 -14.96
N ALA A 110 -5.94 -0.76 -14.55
CA ALA A 110 -6.78 -1.66 -15.34
C ALA A 110 -8.16 -1.07 -15.59
N PHE A 111 -8.77 -0.46 -14.56
CA PHE A 111 -10.06 0.20 -14.67
C PHE A 111 -9.99 1.43 -15.59
N GLY A 112 -8.99 2.28 -15.44
CA GLY A 112 -8.78 3.46 -16.29
C GLY A 112 -8.58 3.11 -17.75
N LEU A 113 -7.75 2.10 -18.06
CA LEU A 113 -7.55 1.59 -19.43
C LEU A 113 -8.85 1.00 -19.99
N THR A 114 -9.57 0.19 -19.21
CA THR A 114 -10.84 -0.39 -19.65
C THR A 114 -11.86 0.70 -19.95
N ASN A 115 -12.00 1.68 -19.05
CA ASN A 115 -12.93 2.80 -19.25
C ASN A 115 -12.59 3.61 -20.49
N HIS A 116 -11.29 3.89 -20.72
CA HIS A 116 -10.83 4.61 -21.92
C HIS A 116 -11.30 3.94 -23.22
N TYR A 117 -11.05 2.63 -23.35
CA TYR A 117 -11.51 1.92 -24.55
C TYR A 117 -13.03 1.80 -24.63
N VAL A 118 -13.72 1.56 -23.53
CA VAL A 118 -15.18 1.49 -23.51
C VAL A 118 -15.80 2.83 -23.93
N MET A 119 -15.26 3.95 -23.46
CA MET A 119 -15.68 5.29 -23.84
C MET A 119 -15.44 5.55 -25.35
N ALA A 120 -14.28 5.11 -25.86
CA ALA A 120 -13.97 5.25 -27.29
C ALA A 120 -14.94 4.47 -28.19
N PHE A 121 -15.45 3.31 -27.71
CA PHE A 121 -16.33 2.46 -28.53
C PHE A 121 -17.81 2.81 -28.46
N ARG A 122 -18.31 3.22 -27.29
CA ARG A 122 -19.73 3.44 -27.10
C ARG A 122 -20.11 4.78 -26.48
N SER A 123 -19.13 5.65 -26.23
CA SER A 123 -19.33 7.00 -25.67
C SER A 123 -20.07 7.01 -24.31
N THR A 124 -20.04 5.89 -23.58
CA THR A 124 -20.60 5.75 -22.24
C THR A 124 -19.57 5.10 -21.33
N PRO A 125 -19.47 5.53 -20.05
CA PRO A 125 -18.49 4.98 -19.14
C PRO A 125 -18.73 3.49 -18.87
N PHE A 126 -17.65 2.81 -18.51
CA PHE A 126 -17.69 1.42 -18.06
C PHE A 126 -18.50 1.29 -16.78
N VAL A 127 -19.40 0.33 -16.76
CA VAL A 127 -20.21 -0.01 -15.59
C VAL A 127 -19.99 -1.47 -15.18
N PRO A 128 -20.15 -1.83 -13.89
CA PRO A 128 -19.86 -3.20 -13.41
C PRO A 128 -20.64 -4.29 -14.16
N TRP A 129 -21.81 -4.00 -14.69
CA TRP A 129 -22.62 -4.93 -15.50
C TRP A 129 -21.97 -5.32 -16.83
N ASP A 130 -21.03 -4.50 -17.32
CA ASP A 130 -20.29 -4.79 -18.54
C ASP A 130 -19.39 -6.01 -18.40
N LEU A 131 -19.01 -6.36 -17.16
CA LEU A 131 -18.30 -7.60 -16.87
C LEU A 131 -19.07 -8.86 -17.30
N LEU A 132 -20.39 -8.82 -17.26
CA LEU A 132 -21.25 -9.94 -17.73
C LEU A 132 -21.19 -10.09 -19.25
N SER A 133 -20.87 -9.02 -19.96
CA SER A 133 -20.81 -8.96 -21.43
C SER A 133 -19.39 -9.09 -21.99
N VAL A 134 -18.38 -9.29 -21.15
CA VAL A 134 -16.95 -9.36 -21.56
C VAL A 134 -16.72 -10.42 -22.63
N ARG A 135 -17.38 -11.58 -22.56
CA ARG A 135 -17.25 -12.63 -23.57
C ARG A 135 -17.76 -12.16 -24.93
N THR A 136 -18.88 -11.46 -24.97
CA THR A 136 -19.44 -10.89 -26.22
C THR A 136 -18.54 -9.77 -26.72
N ALA A 137 -18.10 -8.87 -25.83
CA ALA A 137 -17.16 -7.81 -26.20
C ALA A 137 -15.86 -8.36 -26.80
N ALA A 138 -15.29 -9.41 -26.20
CA ALA A 138 -14.08 -10.07 -26.70
C ALA A 138 -14.26 -10.66 -28.10
N SER A 139 -15.45 -11.21 -28.43
CA SER A 139 -15.71 -11.79 -29.75
C SER A 139 -15.76 -10.75 -30.88
N VAL A 140 -16.10 -9.51 -30.57
CA VAL A 140 -16.16 -8.40 -31.53
C VAL A 140 -14.94 -7.47 -31.49
N ALA A 141 -14.08 -7.65 -30.49
CA ALA A 141 -12.91 -6.80 -30.29
C ALA A 141 -11.98 -6.71 -31.51
N GLN A 142 -11.91 -7.78 -32.33
CA GLN A 142 -11.08 -7.81 -33.52
C GLN A 142 -11.48 -6.76 -34.58
N ASN A 143 -12.71 -6.22 -34.51
CA ASN A 143 -13.23 -5.20 -35.43
C ASN A 143 -12.95 -3.77 -34.95
N TYR A 144 -12.32 -3.59 -33.81
CA TYR A 144 -12.03 -2.29 -33.21
C TYR A 144 -10.55 -1.95 -33.28
N ASP A 145 -10.28 -0.65 -33.45
CA ASP A 145 -8.91 -0.13 -33.41
C ASP A 145 -8.52 0.17 -31.94
N PHE A 146 -7.51 -0.53 -31.47
CA PHE A 146 -6.93 -0.36 -30.12
C PHE A 146 -5.66 0.49 -30.15
N THR A 147 -5.51 1.39 -31.09
CA THR A 147 -4.33 2.26 -31.16
C THR A 147 -4.25 3.13 -29.90
N PRO A 148 -3.15 3.06 -29.14
CA PRO A 148 -3.02 3.84 -27.91
C PRO A 148 -2.88 5.33 -28.25
N THR A 149 -3.67 6.16 -27.58
CA THR A 149 -3.55 7.61 -27.70
C THR A 149 -2.30 8.11 -26.96
N PRO A 150 -1.67 9.23 -27.38
CA PRO A 150 -0.53 9.81 -26.66
C PRO A 150 -0.84 10.09 -25.19
N ARG A 151 -2.06 10.54 -24.89
CA ARG A 151 -2.53 10.78 -23.51
C ARG A 151 -2.51 9.48 -22.69
N MET A 152 -3.06 8.40 -23.25
CA MET A 152 -3.09 7.09 -22.62
C MET A 152 -1.67 6.58 -22.29
N ILE A 153 -0.73 6.74 -23.23
CA ILE A 153 0.68 6.35 -23.02
C ILE A 153 1.28 7.13 -21.84
N VAL A 154 1.12 8.45 -21.83
CA VAL A 154 1.66 9.31 -20.76
C VAL A 154 1.09 8.91 -19.39
N VAL A 155 -0.23 8.74 -19.29
CA VAL A 155 -0.87 8.38 -18.01
C VAL A 155 -0.43 6.98 -17.56
N THR A 156 -0.33 6.02 -18.45
CA THR A 156 0.18 4.67 -18.15
C THR A 156 1.62 4.73 -17.63
N VAL A 157 2.49 5.52 -18.26
CA VAL A 157 3.88 5.71 -17.79
C VAL A 157 3.89 6.33 -16.38
N LEU A 158 3.04 7.31 -16.11
CA LEU A 158 2.93 7.91 -14.77
C LEU A 158 2.47 6.90 -13.71
N PHE A 159 1.51 6.01 -14.04
CA PHE A 159 1.14 4.90 -13.15
C PHE A 159 2.32 3.98 -12.85
N VAL A 160 3.07 3.58 -13.89
CA VAL A 160 4.25 2.72 -13.71
C VAL A 160 5.31 3.41 -12.85
N LEU A 161 5.55 4.70 -13.06
CA LEU A 161 6.47 5.47 -12.22
C LEU A 161 6.00 5.54 -10.76
N LEU A 162 4.70 5.72 -10.53
CA LEU A 162 4.12 5.70 -9.18
C LEU A 162 4.24 4.32 -8.52
N MET A 163 4.02 3.23 -9.28
CA MET A 163 4.24 1.86 -8.80
C MET A 163 5.70 1.63 -8.40
N VAL A 164 6.66 2.12 -9.20
CA VAL A 164 8.09 2.05 -8.88
C VAL A 164 8.40 2.88 -7.63
N ALA A 165 7.85 4.09 -7.50
CA ALA A 165 8.03 4.94 -6.33
C ALA A 165 7.52 4.26 -5.05
N VAL A 166 6.39 3.58 -5.09
CA VAL A 166 5.85 2.77 -3.98
C VAL A 166 6.79 1.62 -3.59
N CYS A 167 7.58 1.06 -4.51
CA CYS A 167 8.59 0.07 -4.19
C CYS A 167 9.70 0.61 -3.29
N VAL A 168 10.04 1.88 -3.42
CA VAL A 168 11.06 2.53 -2.56
C VAL A 168 10.58 2.61 -1.11
N LEU A 169 9.26 2.64 -0.88
CA LEU A 169 8.63 2.63 0.45
C LEU A 169 8.67 1.23 1.12
N ARG A 170 9.34 0.25 0.52
CA ARG A 170 9.28 -1.18 0.85
C ARG A 170 9.82 -1.60 2.23
N LYS A 171 10.40 -0.71 3.04
CA LYS A 171 11.04 -1.04 4.33
C LYS A 171 10.09 -1.04 5.54
N VAL A 172 8.82 -1.42 5.37
CA VAL A 172 7.82 -1.43 6.47
C VAL A 172 7.82 -2.76 7.24
N PRO A 173 7.83 -2.73 8.59
CA PRO A 173 7.62 -3.92 9.39
C PRO A 173 6.19 -4.48 9.20
N ARG A 174 6.08 -5.82 9.17
CA ARG A 174 4.78 -6.50 9.05
C ARG A 174 4.02 -6.45 10.37
N ILE A 175 2.76 -6.03 10.35
CA ILE A 175 1.87 -6.16 11.51
C ILE A 175 1.34 -7.60 11.57
N LYS A 176 1.44 -8.25 12.74
CA LYS A 176 0.90 -9.59 12.95
C LYS A 176 -0.64 -9.57 12.93
N LEU A 177 -1.24 -10.61 12.36
CA LEU A 177 -2.70 -10.75 12.17
C LEU A 177 -3.56 -10.47 13.42
N PRO A 178 -3.21 -10.93 14.64
CA PRO A 178 -4.04 -10.71 15.83
C PRO A 178 -4.18 -9.22 16.22
N ILE A 179 -3.15 -8.41 15.95
CA ILE A 179 -3.20 -6.97 16.22
C ILE A 179 -4.08 -6.25 15.17
N ARG A 180 -4.13 -6.77 13.96
CA ARG A 180 -4.94 -6.20 12.86
C ARG A 180 -6.44 -6.39 13.08
N LEU A 181 -6.86 -7.54 13.61
CA LEU A 181 -8.26 -7.80 13.95
C LEU A 181 -8.72 -7.02 15.17
N GLY A 182 -7.84 -6.78 16.16
CA GLY A 182 -8.14 -5.98 17.34
C GLY A 182 -8.28 -4.48 17.07
N SER A 183 -7.72 -3.96 15.97
CA SER A 183 -7.85 -2.55 15.58
C SER A 183 -9.04 -2.29 14.67
N ALA A 184 -9.76 -3.33 14.25
CA ALA A 184 -10.97 -3.24 13.40
C ALA A 184 -12.29 -3.31 14.22
N VAL A 185 -12.20 -3.44 15.55
CA VAL A 185 -13.30 -3.40 16.52
C VAL A 185 -13.20 -2.11 17.32
#